data_fdebd923eb0b2188145cece83d7a012e
#
_entry.id   fdebd923eb0b2188145cece83d7a012e
#
_cell.length_a   1.000
_cell.length_b   1.000
_cell.length_c   1.000
_cell.angle_alpha   90.00
_cell.angle_beta   90.00
_cell.angle_gamma   90.00
#
_symmetry.space_group_name_H-M   'P 1'
#
loop_
_entity.id
_entity.type
_entity.pdbx_description
1 polymer ?
#
loop_
_entity_poly.entity_id
_entity_poly.type
_entity_poly.pdbx_seq_one_letter_code
_entity_poly.pdbx_strand_id
1 'polypeptide(L)'
;LLLDEQYIDTINSINILFEAFASELDDNLITSKFITYTPKQFLKILSPMFCYEEEQANEHDLSYNELIIFQLKMINYIAKKQQKIVICLVEIPELTIEINEILKNMNNCIVIVLLCKYNLELNLKDIILFDNIVLDLNDEEQLYNYFIDKGIYTVQEAKDKMKKIIDNGITKIDMSILKD
;
A
#
# COMPACT_ATOMS: atom_id res chain seq x y z
N LEU A 1 8.97 10.02 8.76
CA LEU A 1 10.40 9.75 9.02
C LEU A 1 11.12 10.98 9.58
N LEU A 2 11.17 12.09 8.86
CA LEU A 2 11.90 13.31 9.30
C LEU A 2 11.33 13.98 10.56
N LEU A 3 10.20 13.50 11.11
CA LEU A 3 9.66 13.92 12.40
C LEU A 3 9.96 12.92 13.52
N ASP A 4 10.68 11.84 13.24
CA ASP A 4 11.18 10.92 14.27
C ASP A 4 12.26 11.62 15.09
N GLU A 5 12.35 11.28 16.38
CA GLU A 5 13.30 11.91 17.32
C GLU A 5 14.74 11.91 16.80
N GLN A 6 15.18 10.82 16.14
CA GLN A 6 16.51 10.72 15.54
C GLN A 6 16.83 11.83 14.53
N TYR A 7 15.86 12.21 13.72
CA TYR A 7 16.05 13.25 12.69
C TYR A 7 15.89 14.64 13.26
N ILE A 8 15.07 14.81 14.31
CA ILE A 8 14.98 16.06 15.07
C ILE A 8 16.33 16.39 15.69
N ASP A 9 16.98 15.41 16.33
CA ASP A 9 18.31 15.59 16.93
C ASP A 9 19.36 15.94 15.89
N THR A 10 19.32 15.32 14.71
CA THR A 10 20.21 15.66 13.60
C THR A 10 20.01 17.10 13.14
N ILE A 11 18.77 17.57 13.00
CA ILE A 11 18.45 18.95 12.59
C ILE A 11 18.91 19.94 13.66
N ASN A 12 18.73 19.61 14.95
CA ASN A 12 19.23 20.40 16.04
C ASN A 12 20.77 20.50 16.03
N SER A 13 21.46 19.41 15.73
CA SER A 13 22.91 19.40 15.59
C SER A 13 23.40 20.30 14.43
N ILE A 14 22.68 20.32 13.31
CA ILE A 14 22.97 21.22 12.18
C ILE A 14 22.76 22.69 12.60
N ASN A 15 21.70 22.99 13.35
CA ASN A 15 21.44 24.34 13.84
C ASN A 15 22.58 24.82 14.80
N ILE A 16 23.04 23.94 15.70
CA ILE A 16 24.18 24.23 16.59
C ILE A 16 25.45 24.51 15.79
N LEU A 17 25.68 23.76 14.71
CA LEU A 17 26.82 24.01 13.83
C LEU A 17 26.74 25.39 13.18
N PHE A 18 25.57 25.82 12.71
CA PHE A 18 25.37 27.14 12.14
C PHE A 18 25.56 28.27 13.17
N GLU A 19 25.12 28.05 14.40
CA GLU A 19 25.39 29.00 15.49
C GLU A 19 26.87 29.13 15.80
N ALA A 20 27.63 28.01 15.77
CA ALA A 20 29.08 28.02 15.94
C ALA A 20 29.76 28.80 14.81
N PHE A 21 29.38 28.58 13.55
CA PHE A 21 29.88 29.37 12.42
C PHE A 21 29.54 30.85 12.53
N ALA A 22 28.35 31.19 13.00
CA ALA A 22 27.97 32.59 13.21
C ALA A 22 28.91 33.27 14.22
N SER A 23 29.20 32.58 15.32
CA SER A 23 30.11 33.10 16.36
C SER A 23 31.57 33.26 15.89
N GLU A 24 32.00 32.43 14.93
CA GLU A 24 33.35 32.60 14.32
C GLU A 24 33.43 33.79 13.35
N LEU A 25 32.30 34.20 12.78
CA LEU A 25 32.20 35.32 11.86
C LEU A 25 31.96 36.65 12.58
N ASP A 26 31.61 36.62 13.86
CA ASP A 26 31.37 37.82 14.66
C ASP A 26 32.65 38.56 14.93
N ASP A 27 32.65 39.85 14.68
CA ASP A 27 33.70 40.77 15.10
C ASP A 27 33.12 41.97 15.89
N ASN A 28 33.93 42.93 16.26
CA ASN A 28 33.51 44.08 17.05
C ASN A 28 32.49 45.02 16.34
N LEU A 29 32.27 44.87 15.05
CA LEU A 29 31.43 45.73 14.22
C LEU A 29 30.26 45.00 13.62
N ILE A 30 30.33 43.69 13.39
CA ILE A 30 29.33 42.90 12.67
C ILE A 30 29.04 41.66 13.46
N THR A 31 27.73 41.43 13.73
CA THR A 31 27.21 40.19 14.27
C THR A 31 26.49 39.41 13.19
N SER A 32 26.82 38.13 13.05
CA SER A 32 26.25 37.23 12.07
C SER A 32 25.22 36.30 12.73
N LYS A 33 24.13 36.03 12.05
CA LYS A 33 23.16 35.01 12.46
C LYS A 33 22.72 34.20 11.25
N PHE A 34 22.81 32.87 11.40
CA PHE A 34 22.18 31.99 10.43
C PHE A 34 20.71 31.75 10.81
N ILE A 35 19.87 31.55 9.80
CA ILE A 35 18.49 31.16 10.01
C ILE A 35 18.48 29.70 10.45
N THR A 36 17.98 29.43 11.65
CA THR A 36 17.77 28.08 12.14
C THR A 36 16.43 27.53 11.63
N TYR A 37 16.41 26.28 11.25
CA TYR A 37 15.23 25.64 10.69
C TYR A 37 14.57 24.70 11.70
N THR A 38 13.26 24.82 11.85
CA THR A 38 12.46 23.77 12.48
C THR A 38 12.38 22.53 11.57
N PRO A 39 12.14 21.32 12.09
CA PRO A 39 11.98 20.13 11.28
C PRO A 39 10.98 20.30 10.13
N LYS A 40 9.85 20.99 10.37
CA LYS A 40 8.84 21.28 9.34
C LYS A 40 9.34 22.24 8.24
N GLN A 41 10.16 23.21 8.59
CA GLN A 41 10.76 24.12 7.61
C GLN A 41 11.84 23.40 6.80
N PHE A 42 12.65 22.57 7.48
CA PHE A 42 13.68 21.76 6.83
C PHE A 42 13.07 20.80 5.79
N LEU A 43 11.94 20.16 6.12
CA LEU A 43 11.18 19.33 5.18
C LEU A 43 10.77 20.04 3.90
N LYS A 44 10.46 21.35 3.97
CA LYS A 44 10.02 22.14 2.80
C LYS A 44 11.14 22.44 1.83
N ILE A 45 12.39 22.48 2.30
CA ILE A 45 13.57 22.76 1.46
C ILE A 45 14.23 21.49 0.95
N LEU A 46 13.87 20.32 1.50
CA LEU A 46 14.35 19.05 0.98
C LEU A 46 13.58 18.71 -0.30
N SER A 47 14.31 18.60 -1.38
CA SER A 47 13.80 18.04 -2.63
C SER A 47 14.38 16.65 -2.80
N PRO A 48 13.63 15.58 -2.52
CA PRO A 48 14.12 14.24 -2.75
C PRO A 48 14.37 14.05 -4.25
N MET A 49 15.54 13.54 -4.58
CA MET A 49 15.88 13.13 -5.93
C MET A 49 15.80 11.60 -5.97
N PHE A 50 14.99 11.08 -6.86
CA PHE A 50 14.95 9.65 -7.13
C PHE A 50 15.93 9.36 -8.26
N CYS A 51 16.77 8.33 -8.09
CA CYS A 51 17.73 7.92 -9.09
C CYS A 51 17.45 6.47 -9.49
N TYR A 52 17.60 6.19 -10.76
CA TYR A 52 17.61 4.86 -11.33
C TYR A 52 18.96 4.68 -12.02
N GLU A 53 19.73 3.65 -11.68
CA GLU A 53 21.08 3.40 -12.20
C GLU A 53 22.01 4.63 -12.17
N GLU A 54 21.99 5.36 -11.05
CA GLU A 54 22.80 6.57 -10.82
C GLU A 54 22.36 7.84 -11.59
N GLU A 55 21.39 7.75 -12.48
CA GLU A 55 20.80 8.88 -13.17
C GLU A 55 19.52 9.36 -12.45
N GLN A 56 19.24 10.65 -12.56
CA GLN A 56 18.00 11.21 -12.02
C GLN A 56 16.80 10.62 -12.75
N ALA A 57 15.99 9.83 -12.02
CA ALA A 57 14.76 9.28 -12.54
C ALA A 57 13.63 10.33 -12.50
N ASN A 58 12.84 10.38 -13.55
CA ASN A 58 11.61 11.15 -13.60
C ASN A 58 10.44 10.21 -13.21
N GLU A 59 9.43 10.71 -12.50
CA GLU A 59 8.23 9.92 -12.18
C GLU A 59 7.52 9.36 -13.42
N HIS A 60 7.71 10.00 -14.57
CA HIS A 60 7.16 9.56 -15.85
C HIS A 60 7.94 8.42 -16.53
N ASP A 61 9.13 8.09 -16.02
CA ASP A 61 9.95 7.00 -16.55
C ASP A 61 9.50 5.63 -16.01
N LEU A 62 8.70 5.65 -14.94
CA LEU A 62 8.14 4.43 -14.35
C LEU A 62 6.80 4.06 -15.01
N SER A 63 6.65 2.80 -15.36
CA SER A 63 5.35 2.26 -15.73
C SER A 63 4.39 2.29 -14.52
N TYR A 64 3.09 2.23 -14.78
CA TYR A 64 2.09 2.20 -13.72
C TYR A 64 2.34 1.10 -12.68
N ASN A 65 2.72 -0.10 -13.12
CA ASN A 65 3.02 -1.22 -12.22
C ASN A 65 4.26 -0.95 -11.35
N GLU A 66 5.32 -0.41 -11.93
CA GLU A 66 6.54 -0.05 -11.20
C GLU A 66 6.26 1.03 -10.15
N LEU A 67 5.41 2.00 -10.47
CA LEU A 67 4.99 3.03 -9.53
C LEU A 67 4.22 2.42 -8.34
N ILE A 68 3.29 1.50 -8.59
CA ILE A 68 2.55 0.79 -7.53
C ILE A 68 3.52 -0.03 -6.67
N ILE A 69 4.42 -0.77 -7.29
CA ILE A 69 5.44 -1.57 -6.61
C ILE A 69 6.30 -0.68 -5.70
N PHE A 70 6.75 0.45 -6.21
CA PHE A 70 7.53 1.40 -5.43
C PHE A 70 6.75 1.93 -4.22
N GLN A 71 5.50 2.34 -4.42
CA GLN A 71 4.63 2.82 -3.33
C GLN A 71 4.40 1.75 -2.26
N LEU A 72 4.13 0.51 -2.65
CA LEU A 72 3.95 -0.60 -1.70
C LEU A 72 5.22 -0.90 -0.91
N LYS A 73 6.39 -0.88 -1.56
CA LYS A 73 7.69 -1.02 -0.88
C LYS A 73 7.92 0.10 0.14
N MET A 74 7.58 1.34 -0.20
CA MET A 74 7.68 2.48 0.74
C MET A 74 6.74 2.30 1.93
N ILE A 75 5.48 1.94 1.70
CA ILE A 75 4.49 1.72 2.77
C ILE A 75 4.98 0.62 3.72
N ASN A 76 5.46 -0.50 3.18
CA ASN A 76 6.00 -1.60 3.96
C ASN A 76 7.22 -1.16 4.80
N TYR A 77 8.12 -0.37 4.23
CA TYR A 77 9.26 0.20 4.95
C TYR A 77 8.81 1.09 6.11
N ILE A 78 7.86 1.99 5.88
CA ILE A 78 7.31 2.89 6.89
C ILE A 78 6.62 2.10 8.01
N ALA A 79 5.79 1.11 7.67
CA ALA A 79 5.09 0.27 8.64
C ALA A 79 6.06 -0.49 9.55
N LYS A 80 7.13 -1.06 8.98
CA LYS A 80 8.18 -1.72 9.74
C LYS A 80 8.91 -0.78 10.70
N LYS A 81 9.25 0.42 10.23
CA LYS A 81 9.96 1.43 11.04
C LYS A 81 9.13 1.96 12.20
N GLN A 82 7.86 2.23 11.96
CA GLN A 82 6.98 2.80 12.97
C GLN A 82 6.42 1.78 13.97
N GLN A 83 6.57 0.49 13.68
CA GLN A 83 6.00 -0.61 14.49
C GLN A 83 4.48 -0.46 14.75
N LYS A 84 3.79 0.22 13.83
CA LYS A 84 2.35 0.45 13.89
C LYS A 84 1.68 -0.28 12.73
N ILE A 85 0.44 -0.70 12.95
CA ILE A 85 -0.39 -1.27 11.88
C ILE A 85 -0.78 -0.13 10.93
N VAL A 86 -0.46 -0.28 9.66
CA VAL A 86 -0.84 0.63 8.58
C VAL A 86 -1.97 -0.01 7.78
N ILE A 87 -3.07 0.71 7.61
CA ILE A 87 -4.16 0.28 6.71
C ILE A 87 -3.95 0.98 5.38
N CYS A 88 -3.89 0.20 4.31
CA CYS A 88 -3.66 0.69 2.96
C CYS A 88 -4.79 0.23 2.04
N LEU A 89 -5.38 1.17 1.31
CA LEU A 89 -6.32 0.90 0.24
C LEU A 89 -5.60 1.09 -1.10
N VAL A 90 -5.59 0.05 -1.91
CA VAL A 90 -4.92 0.03 -3.21
C VAL A 90 -5.95 -0.27 -4.30
N GLU A 91 -6.06 0.63 -5.26
CA GLU A 91 -6.90 0.41 -6.44
C GLU A 91 -5.98 0.12 -7.63
N ILE A 92 -6.11 -1.07 -8.20
CA ILE A 92 -5.32 -1.50 -9.35
C ILE A 92 -6.21 -2.23 -10.37
N PRO A 93 -5.98 -2.02 -11.68
CA PRO A 93 -6.80 -2.66 -12.72
C PRO A 93 -6.57 -4.17 -12.77
N GLU A 94 -5.36 -4.63 -12.45
CA GLU A 94 -4.97 -6.03 -12.51
C GLU A 94 -3.89 -6.33 -11.47
N LEU A 95 -3.98 -7.48 -10.82
CA LEU A 95 -2.98 -7.96 -9.88
C LEU A 95 -1.91 -8.76 -10.64
N THR A 96 -0.70 -8.22 -10.72
CA THR A 96 0.44 -8.92 -11.28
C THR A 96 1.07 -9.86 -10.24
N ILE A 97 1.82 -10.87 -10.69
CA ILE A 97 2.54 -11.81 -9.81
C ILE A 97 3.45 -11.04 -8.86
N GLU A 98 4.18 -10.06 -9.38
CA GLU A 98 5.12 -9.26 -8.58
C GLU A 98 4.42 -8.42 -7.50
N ILE A 99 3.31 -7.76 -7.84
CA ILE A 99 2.52 -7.01 -6.86
C ILE A 99 1.97 -7.97 -5.78
N ASN A 100 1.47 -9.14 -6.18
CA ASN A 100 0.94 -10.14 -5.25
C ASN A 100 2.02 -10.66 -4.29
N GLU A 101 3.24 -10.90 -4.76
CA GLU A 101 4.37 -11.29 -3.92
C GLU A 101 4.73 -10.20 -2.89
N ILE A 102 4.72 -8.95 -3.29
CA ILE A 102 4.96 -7.83 -2.37
C ILE A 102 3.87 -7.77 -1.31
N LEU A 103 2.60 -7.84 -1.71
CA LEU A 103 1.46 -7.80 -0.80
C LEU A 103 1.51 -8.92 0.24
N LYS A 104 1.85 -10.16 -0.16
CA LYS A 104 2.01 -11.31 0.74
C LYS A 104 3.14 -11.13 1.76
N ASN A 105 4.16 -10.35 1.42
CA ASN A 105 5.34 -10.12 2.25
C ASN A 105 5.28 -8.81 3.06
N MET A 106 4.18 -8.07 3.00
CA MET A 106 3.99 -6.85 3.79
C MET A 106 3.77 -7.20 5.27
N ASN A 107 4.53 -6.54 6.14
CA ASN A 107 4.43 -6.72 7.58
C ASN A 107 3.84 -5.48 8.24
N ASN A 108 3.05 -5.67 9.29
CA ASN A 108 2.36 -4.60 9.99
C ASN A 108 1.44 -3.77 9.08
N CYS A 109 0.94 -4.38 8.00
CA CYS A 109 0.03 -3.74 7.05
C CYS A 109 -1.24 -4.57 6.92
N ILE A 110 -2.38 -3.90 6.89
CA ILE A 110 -3.65 -4.44 6.40
C ILE A 110 -3.86 -3.79 5.04
N VAL A 111 -3.83 -4.59 3.99
CA VAL A 111 -3.97 -4.09 2.62
C VAL A 111 -5.30 -4.54 2.05
N ILE A 112 -6.11 -3.57 1.66
CA ILE A 112 -7.37 -3.80 0.95
C ILE A 112 -7.11 -3.45 -0.51
N VAL A 113 -7.22 -4.43 -1.39
CA VAL A 113 -6.99 -4.25 -2.83
C VAL A 113 -8.31 -4.26 -3.56
N LEU A 114 -8.61 -3.17 -4.26
CA LEU A 114 -9.74 -3.07 -5.17
C LEU A 114 -9.28 -3.48 -6.57
N LEU A 115 -9.89 -4.54 -7.09
CA LEU A 115 -9.55 -5.12 -8.39
C LEU A 115 -10.76 -5.02 -9.33
N CYS A 116 -10.51 -4.55 -10.55
CA CYS A 116 -11.52 -4.57 -11.62
C CYS A 116 -11.59 -5.94 -12.32
N LYS A 117 -10.51 -6.73 -12.22
CA LYS A 117 -10.40 -8.06 -12.83
C LYS A 117 -9.95 -9.07 -11.79
N TYR A 118 -10.65 -10.20 -11.78
CA TYR A 118 -10.26 -11.33 -10.95
C TYR A 118 -8.98 -11.98 -11.47
N ASN A 119 -8.09 -12.33 -10.54
CA ASN A 119 -6.89 -13.11 -10.83
C ASN A 119 -6.97 -14.48 -10.14
N LEU A 120 -6.69 -15.54 -10.90
CA LEU A 120 -6.77 -16.94 -10.45
C LEU A 120 -5.76 -17.31 -9.34
N GLU A 121 -4.76 -16.48 -9.12
CA GLU A 121 -3.71 -16.73 -8.10
C GLU A 121 -4.12 -16.27 -6.69
N LEU A 122 -5.28 -15.64 -6.54
CA LEU A 122 -5.78 -15.20 -5.25
C LEU A 122 -6.41 -16.38 -4.49
N ASN A 123 -6.14 -16.44 -3.19
CA ASN A 123 -6.84 -17.35 -2.31
C ASN A 123 -8.26 -16.84 -2.06
N LEU A 124 -9.25 -17.70 -2.22
CA LEU A 124 -10.66 -17.36 -1.98
C LEU A 124 -10.93 -16.75 -0.61
N LYS A 125 -10.20 -17.21 0.40
CA LYS A 125 -10.33 -16.69 1.77
C LYS A 125 -10.03 -15.21 1.91
N ASP A 126 -9.38 -14.64 0.91
CA ASP A 126 -8.95 -13.25 0.90
C ASP A 126 -9.81 -12.40 -0.05
N ILE A 127 -10.87 -12.97 -0.64
CA ILE A 127 -11.67 -12.31 -1.66
C ILE A 127 -13.09 -12.03 -1.16
N ILE A 128 -13.47 -10.76 -1.28
CA ILE A 128 -14.85 -10.29 -1.13
C ILE A 128 -15.31 -9.77 -2.51
N LEU A 129 -16.37 -10.33 -3.04
CA LEU A 129 -16.97 -9.82 -4.26
C LEU A 129 -17.87 -8.63 -3.94
N PHE A 130 -17.73 -7.59 -4.73
CA PHE A 130 -18.49 -6.37 -4.60
C PHE A 130 -19.14 -6.02 -5.94
N ASP A 131 -20.46 -6.22 -6.00
CA ASP A 131 -21.29 -5.83 -7.14
C ASP A 131 -22.60 -5.25 -6.60
N ASN A 132 -23.76 -5.68 -7.05
CA ASN A 132 -25.06 -5.31 -6.47
C ASN A 132 -25.23 -5.83 -5.03
N ILE A 133 -24.47 -6.85 -4.66
CA ILE A 133 -24.38 -7.41 -3.32
C ILE A 133 -22.92 -7.51 -2.90
N VAL A 134 -22.70 -7.58 -1.59
CA VAL A 134 -21.39 -7.91 -1.01
C VAL A 134 -21.42 -9.40 -0.67
N LEU A 135 -20.49 -10.16 -1.25
CA LEU A 135 -20.41 -11.61 -1.07
C LEU A 135 -19.01 -12.01 -0.60
N ASP A 136 -18.93 -12.47 0.62
CA ASP A 136 -17.73 -13.12 1.14
C ASP A 136 -17.65 -14.55 0.63
N LEU A 137 -16.66 -14.84 -0.20
CA LEU A 137 -16.49 -16.16 -0.81
C LEU A 137 -16.03 -17.23 0.19
N ASN A 138 -15.68 -16.84 1.39
CA ASN A 138 -15.34 -17.75 2.49
C ASN A 138 -16.53 -18.08 3.40
N ASP A 139 -17.65 -17.37 3.24
CA ASP A 139 -18.86 -17.57 4.01
C ASP A 139 -19.80 -18.54 3.28
N GLU A 140 -19.87 -19.77 3.80
CA GLU A 140 -20.70 -20.85 3.23
C GLU A 140 -22.18 -20.49 3.18
N GLU A 141 -22.69 -19.82 4.21
CA GLU A 141 -24.09 -19.44 4.32
C GLU A 141 -24.45 -18.36 3.30
N GLN A 142 -23.59 -17.34 3.14
CA GLN A 142 -23.78 -16.31 2.13
C GLN A 142 -23.74 -16.90 0.72
N LEU A 143 -22.78 -17.78 0.42
CA LEU A 143 -22.68 -18.45 -0.88
C LEU A 143 -23.92 -19.32 -1.15
N TYR A 144 -24.36 -20.11 -0.19
CA TYR A 144 -25.55 -20.93 -0.33
C TYR A 144 -26.81 -20.09 -0.62
N ASN A 145 -27.03 -19.06 0.19
CA ASN A 145 -28.18 -18.15 0.02
C ASN A 145 -28.13 -17.44 -1.32
N TYR A 146 -26.95 -16.99 -1.75
CA TYR A 146 -26.77 -16.38 -3.07
C TYR A 146 -27.25 -17.29 -4.22
N PHE A 147 -26.94 -18.58 -4.19
CA PHE A 147 -27.38 -19.51 -5.22
C PHE A 147 -28.88 -19.84 -5.13
N ILE A 148 -29.44 -19.89 -3.93
CA ILE A 148 -30.87 -20.11 -3.73
C ILE A 148 -31.69 -18.90 -4.18
N ASP A 149 -31.25 -17.69 -3.85
CA ASP A 149 -31.96 -16.44 -4.15
C ASP A 149 -31.99 -16.15 -5.65
N LYS A 150 -31.05 -16.66 -6.44
CA LYS A 150 -31.12 -16.62 -7.91
C LYS A 150 -32.31 -17.39 -8.46
N GLY A 151 -32.92 -18.30 -7.72
CA GLY A 151 -34.11 -19.05 -8.07
C GLY A 151 -33.97 -20.03 -9.25
N ILE A 152 -32.72 -20.23 -9.73
CA ILE A 152 -32.39 -21.10 -10.87
C ILE A 152 -31.97 -22.49 -10.41
N TYR A 153 -31.52 -22.60 -9.18
CA TYR A 153 -30.91 -23.82 -8.63
C TYR A 153 -31.81 -24.49 -7.60
N THR A 154 -31.81 -25.81 -7.62
CA THR A 154 -32.40 -26.62 -6.54
C THR A 154 -31.49 -26.54 -5.31
N VAL A 155 -32.03 -26.87 -4.14
CA VAL A 155 -31.29 -26.93 -2.87
C VAL A 155 -30.02 -27.80 -2.99
N GLN A 156 -30.10 -28.92 -3.70
CA GLN A 156 -28.95 -29.80 -3.88
C GLN A 156 -27.89 -29.19 -4.79
N GLU A 157 -28.30 -28.61 -5.91
CA GLU A 157 -27.40 -27.93 -6.85
C GLU A 157 -26.70 -26.74 -6.20
N ALA A 158 -27.40 -25.96 -5.39
CA ALA A 158 -26.82 -24.83 -4.63
C ALA A 158 -25.73 -25.32 -3.66
N LYS A 159 -25.99 -26.40 -2.92
CA LYS A 159 -25.00 -27.03 -2.02
C LYS A 159 -23.77 -27.56 -2.78
N ASP A 160 -23.99 -28.22 -3.91
CA ASP A 160 -22.91 -28.79 -4.71
C ASP A 160 -22.02 -27.67 -5.32
N LYS A 161 -22.63 -26.56 -5.77
CA LYS A 161 -21.89 -25.39 -6.26
C LYS A 161 -21.10 -24.71 -5.16
N MET A 162 -21.72 -24.46 -4.01
CA MET A 162 -21.05 -23.88 -2.84
C MET A 162 -19.82 -24.71 -2.46
N LYS A 163 -19.98 -26.04 -2.29
CA LYS A 163 -18.88 -26.94 -1.97
C LYS A 163 -17.77 -26.90 -3.02
N LYS A 164 -18.13 -26.89 -4.29
CA LYS A 164 -17.16 -26.81 -5.39
C LYS A 164 -16.32 -25.53 -5.31
N ILE A 165 -16.91 -24.40 -4.95
CA ILE A 165 -16.20 -23.14 -4.77
C ILE A 165 -15.26 -23.22 -3.58
N ILE A 166 -15.72 -23.73 -2.44
CA ILE A 166 -14.92 -23.78 -1.20
C ILE A 166 -13.80 -24.80 -1.28
N ASP A 167 -14.08 -25.99 -1.83
CA ASP A 167 -13.12 -27.09 -1.85
C ASP A 167 -12.06 -26.94 -2.96
N ASN A 168 -12.44 -26.44 -4.12
CA ASN A 168 -11.59 -26.40 -5.31
C ASN A 168 -11.10 -24.98 -5.70
N GLY A 169 -11.58 -23.96 -5.04
CA GLY A 169 -11.38 -22.58 -5.46
C GLY A 169 -12.24 -22.19 -6.67
N ILE A 170 -12.36 -20.89 -6.93
CA ILE A 170 -13.07 -20.38 -8.09
C ILE A 170 -12.13 -20.37 -9.31
N THR A 171 -12.54 -21.05 -10.37
CA THR A 171 -11.91 -20.95 -11.69
C THR A 171 -12.53 -19.82 -12.51
N LYS A 172 -11.88 -19.42 -13.63
CA LYS A 172 -12.48 -18.43 -14.56
C LYS A 172 -13.87 -18.81 -15.05
N ILE A 173 -14.12 -20.12 -15.18
CA ILE A 173 -15.42 -20.65 -15.64
C ILE A 173 -16.47 -20.47 -14.53
N ASP A 174 -16.07 -20.64 -13.29
CA ASP A 174 -16.99 -20.56 -12.16
C ASP A 174 -17.35 -19.10 -11.81
N MET A 175 -16.50 -18.11 -12.16
CA MET A 175 -16.83 -16.69 -12.03
C MET A 175 -17.96 -16.24 -12.96
N SER A 176 -18.18 -16.90 -14.10
CA SER A 176 -19.34 -16.63 -14.94
C SER A 176 -20.67 -16.98 -14.24
N ILE A 177 -20.66 -17.96 -13.35
CA ILE A 177 -21.80 -18.40 -12.55
C ILE A 177 -22.25 -17.31 -11.56
N LEU A 178 -21.33 -16.45 -11.16
CA LEU A 178 -21.61 -15.34 -10.25
C LEU A 178 -22.13 -14.09 -11.00
N LYS A 179 -21.99 -14.04 -12.33
CA LYS A 179 -22.41 -12.89 -13.17
C LYS A 179 -23.78 -13.04 -13.82
N ASP A 180 -24.28 -14.26 -13.94
CA ASP A 180 -25.62 -14.58 -14.46
C ASP A 180 -26.63 -14.72 -13.30
#